data_43a06f729bf29a9946ad49840e174b9c
#
_entry.id   43a06f729bf29a9946ad49840e174b9c
#
_cell.length_a   1.000
_cell.length_b   1.000
_cell.length_c   1.000
_cell.angle_alpha   90.00
_cell.angle_beta   90.00
_cell.angle_gamma   90.00
#
_symmetry.space_group_name_H-M   'P 1'
#
loop_
_entity.id
_entity.type
_entity.pdbx_description
1 polymer ?
#
loop_
_entity_poly.entity_id
_entity_poly.type
_entity_poly.pdbx_seq_one_letter_code
_entity_poly.pdbx_strand_id
1 'polypeptide(L)'
;HIDMLKATFAAVFPMEASMPYLIEDAIVRSYEQKGWDIHYDENYIYPDPWNCGGQSFPIFSEVLLTLKEVIKSKNFGTDLQQKYEGSLISRLDNLTTGAKGRMLNTRNSIDINEMLDKKVVIELEDLRDEQDKCLMMGLLIGRVAEAVKQRHKKDHSFQHLTLLEEAHRLLSKPQGGEDSSK
;
A
#
# COMPACT_ATOMS: atom_id res chain seq x y z
N HIS A 1 -2.18 -9.07 -3.62
CA HIS A 1 -2.47 -7.63 -3.44
C HIS A 1 -2.07 -7.11 -2.05
N ILE A 2 -2.58 -7.72 -0.98
CA ILE A 2 -2.25 -7.36 0.41
C ILE A 2 -0.75 -7.48 0.68
N ASP A 3 -0.11 -8.58 0.28
CA ASP A 3 1.32 -8.80 0.50
C ASP A 3 2.21 -7.76 -0.19
N MET A 4 1.81 -7.34 -1.39
CA MET A 4 2.49 -6.26 -2.11
C MET A 4 2.35 -4.92 -1.37
N LEU A 5 1.16 -4.62 -0.87
CA LEU A 5 0.90 -3.41 -0.09
C LEU A 5 1.74 -3.41 1.21
N LYS A 6 1.77 -4.52 1.94
CA LYS A 6 2.61 -4.71 3.13
C LYS A 6 4.09 -4.51 2.81
N ALA A 7 4.58 -5.14 1.74
CA ALA A 7 5.97 -5.03 1.32
C ALA A 7 6.33 -3.58 0.95
N THR A 8 5.44 -2.87 0.25
CA THR A 8 5.65 -1.47 -0.10
C THR A 8 5.73 -0.58 1.13
N PHE A 9 4.82 -0.77 2.10
CA PHE A 9 4.88 -0.03 3.37
C PHE A 9 6.16 -0.32 4.15
N ALA A 10 6.57 -1.58 4.24
CA ALA A 10 7.79 -1.97 4.93
C ALA A 10 9.07 -1.43 4.26
N ALA A 11 9.06 -1.29 2.93
CA ALA A 11 10.19 -0.75 2.19
C ALA A 11 10.33 0.77 2.33
N VAL A 12 9.22 1.48 2.45
CA VAL A 12 9.20 2.96 2.46
C VAL A 12 9.30 3.52 3.87
N PHE A 13 8.64 2.88 4.84
CA PHE A 13 8.59 3.40 6.20
C PHE A 13 9.54 2.62 7.11
N PRO A 14 10.49 3.28 7.78
CA PRO A 14 11.27 2.65 8.83
C PRO A 14 10.33 2.14 9.92
N MET A 15 10.31 0.83 10.11
CA MET A 15 9.46 0.19 11.10
C MET A 15 10.31 -0.59 12.10
N GLU A 16 10.04 -0.39 13.38
CA GLU A 16 10.74 -1.04 14.47
C GLU A 16 9.83 -2.02 15.20
N ALA A 17 10.42 -3.03 15.79
CA ALA A 17 9.74 -3.99 16.66
C ALA A 17 8.45 -4.57 16.06
N SER A 18 7.31 -4.30 16.69
CA SER A 18 6.00 -4.85 16.30
C SER A 18 5.27 -4.01 15.24
N MET A 19 5.83 -2.89 14.79
CA MET A 19 5.16 -1.97 13.83
C MET A 19 4.71 -2.66 12.53
N PRO A 20 5.53 -3.50 11.88
CA PRO A 20 5.10 -4.22 10.68
C PRO A 20 3.86 -5.08 10.90
N TYR A 21 3.79 -5.77 12.04
CA TYR A 21 2.65 -6.62 12.39
C TYR A 21 1.37 -5.82 12.68
N LEU A 22 1.50 -4.63 13.27
CA LEU A 22 0.35 -3.76 13.54
C LEU A 22 -0.26 -3.23 12.24
N ILE A 23 0.58 -2.81 11.29
CA ILE A 23 0.13 -2.39 9.95
C ILE A 23 -0.49 -3.57 9.20
N GLU A 24 0.14 -4.75 9.24
CA GLU A 24 -0.39 -5.96 8.62
C GLU A 24 -1.76 -6.33 9.18
N ASP A 25 -1.91 -6.39 10.51
CA ASP A 25 -3.17 -6.70 11.19
C ASP A 25 -4.26 -5.66 10.81
N ALA A 26 -3.91 -4.38 10.74
CA ALA A 26 -4.84 -3.32 10.33
C ALA A 26 -5.28 -3.46 8.87
N ILE A 27 -4.36 -3.75 7.96
CA ILE A 27 -4.69 -3.97 6.54
C ILE A 27 -5.62 -5.18 6.40
N VAL A 28 -5.24 -6.33 6.95
CA VAL A 28 -6.04 -7.56 6.88
C VAL A 28 -7.46 -7.32 7.39
N ARG A 29 -7.60 -6.78 8.61
CA ARG A 29 -8.93 -6.48 9.19
C ARG A 29 -9.74 -5.49 8.36
N SER A 30 -9.09 -4.51 7.73
CA SER A 30 -9.79 -3.57 6.86
C SER A 30 -10.37 -4.24 5.61
N TYR A 31 -9.67 -5.24 5.06
CA TYR A 31 -10.19 -6.07 3.97
C TYR A 31 -11.33 -6.98 4.44
N GLU A 32 -11.18 -7.63 5.62
CA GLU A 32 -12.24 -8.44 6.23
C GLU A 32 -13.51 -7.62 6.50
N GLN A 33 -13.39 -6.39 6.97
CA GLN A 33 -14.52 -5.45 7.15
C GLN A 33 -15.23 -5.11 5.83
N LYS A 34 -14.53 -5.24 4.68
CA LYS A 34 -15.09 -5.12 3.34
C LYS A 34 -15.65 -6.45 2.80
N GLY A 35 -15.66 -7.48 3.62
CA GLY A 35 -16.22 -8.79 3.26
C GLY A 35 -15.25 -9.75 2.59
N TRP A 36 -13.95 -9.44 2.56
CA TRP A 36 -12.96 -10.35 2.01
C TRP A 36 -12.60 -11.47 2.99
N ASP A 37 -12.64 -12.70 2.49
CA ASP A 37 -11.91 -13.82 3.10
C ASP A 37 -10.50 -13.86 2.51
N ILE A 38 -9.52 -13.57 3.37
CA ILE A 38 -8.13 -13.49 2.93
C ILE A 38 -7.54 -14.87 2.58
N HIS A 39 -8.12 -15.96 3.12
CA HIS A 39 -7.64 -17.33 2.87
C HIS A 39 -8.12 -17.88 1.53
N TYR A 40 -9.34 -17.51 1.11
CA TYR A 40 -9.97 -18.04 -0.09
C TYR A 40 -10.02 -17.05 -1.25
N ASP A 41 -9.58 -15.79 -1.06
CA ASP A 41 -9.68 -14.70 -2.05
C ASP A 41 -11.14 -14.46 -2.53
N GLU A 42 -12.11 -14.69 -1.65
CA GLU A 42 -13.54 -14.51 -1.91
C GLU A 42 -14.09 -13.30 -1.16
N ASN A 43 -15.15 -12.70 -1.70
CA ASN A 43 -15.85 -11.60 -1.04
C ASN A 43 -17.32 -11.97 -0.82
N TYR A 44 -17.77 -11.88 0.45
CA TYR A 44 -19.14 -12.26 0.83
C TYR A 44 -20.16 -11.14 0.68
N ILE A 45 -19.71 -9.89 0.57
CA ILE A 45 -20.59 -8.72 0.52
C ILE A 45 -20.86 -8.31 -0.92
N TYR A 46 -19.85 -8.37 -1.77
CA TYR A 46 -19.93 -7.92 -3.16
C TYR A 46 -19.84 -9.13 -4.11
N PRO A 47 -20.92 -9.44 -4.87
CA PRO A 47 -20.91 -10.55 -5.84
C PRO A 47 -19.85 -10.38 -6.94
N ASP A 48 -19.58 -9.14 -7.34
CA ASP A 48 -18.47 -8.79 -8.23
C ASP A 48 -17.61 -7.69 -7.57
N PRO A 49 -16.66 -8.10 -6.71
CA PRO A 49 -15.88 -7.14 -5.92
C PRO A 49 -14.93 -6.29 -6.77
N TRP A 50 -14.64 -6.70 -7.99
CA TRP A 50 -13.74 -5.97 -8.88
C TRP A 50 -14.46 -4.85 -9.67
N ASN A 51 -15.77 -4.96 -9.85
CA ASN A 51 -16.61 -4.03 -10.61
C ASN A 51 -17.64 -3.29 -9.76
N CYS A 52 -17.41 -3.13 -8.47
CA CYS A 52 -18.32 -2.44 -7.55
C CYS A 52 -17.91 -0.97 -7.26
N GLY A 53 -17.17 -0.33 -8.16
CA GLY A 53 -16.72 1.05 -7.99
C GLY A 53 -15.73 1.23 -6.81
N GLY A 54 -14.93 0.20 -6.53
CA GLY A 54 -13.91 0.21 -5.47
C GLY A 54 -14.48 0.08 -4.05
N GLN A 55 -15.77 -0.17 -3.89
CA GLN A 55 -16.42 -0.29 -2.57
C GLN A 55 -15.91 -1.49 -1.76
N SER A 56 -15.50 -2.56 -2.43
CA SER A 56 -14.95 -3.77 -1.83
C SER A 56 -13.53 -3.60 -1.27
N PHE A 57 -12.85 -2.53 -1.62
CA PHE A 57 -11.47 -2.29 -1.17
C PHE A 57 -11.43 -1.20 -0.11
N PRO A 58 -10.61 -1.36 0.95
CA PRO A 58 -10.42 -0.29 1.92
C PRO A 58 -9.58 0.84 1.33
N ILE A 59 -9.90 2.07 1.70
CA ILE A 59 -9.07 3.26 1.46
C ILE A 59 -8.19 3.54 2.69
N PHE A 60 -7.16 4.36 2.55
CA PHE A 60 -6.20 4.61 3.64
C PHE A 60 -6.83 5.14 4.93
N SER A 61 -7.87 5.97 4.84
CA SER A 61 -8.57 6.45 6.04
C SER A 61 -9.30 5.32 6.79
N GLU A 62 -9.80 4.31 6.10
CA GLU A 62 -10.41 3.14 6.75
C GLU A 62 -9.33 2.28 7.41
N VAL A 63 -8.20 2.05 6.74
CA VAL A 63 -7.04 1.37 7.33
C VAL A 63 -6.50 2.12 8.55
N LEU A 64 -6.47 3.45 8.52
CA LEU A 64 -6.08 4.29 9.65
C LEU A 64 -7.00 4.11 10.87
N LEU A 65 -8.31 4.05 10.65
CA LEU A 65 -9.28 3.79 11.73
C LEU A 65 -9.04 2.40 12.33
N THR A 66 -8.91 1.39 11.50
CA THR A 66 -8.62 0.02 11.94
C THR A 66 -7.29 -0.08 12.68
N LEU A 67 -6.25 0.65 12.24
CA LEU A 67 -4.96 0.68 12.93
C LEU A 67 -5.08 1.25 14.36
N LYS A 68 -5.87 2.30 14.54
CA LYS A 68 -6.15 2.86 15.90
C LYS A 68 -6.81 1.83 16.79
N GLU A 69 -7.77 1.07 16.26
CA GLU A 69 -8.45 -0.01 16.99
C GLU A 69 -7.48 -1.16 17.33
N VAL A 70 -6.65 -1.57 16.38
CA VAL A 70 -5.62 -2.60 16.57
C VAL A 70 -4.65 -2.22 17.68
N ILE A 71 -4.06 -1.01 17.62
CA ILE A 71 -3.13 -0.53 18.66
C ILE A 71 -3.81 -0.54 20.03
N LYS A 72 -5.04 -0.01 20.12
CA LYS A 72 -5.80 0.02 21.36
C LYS A 72 -6.11 -1.39 21.90
N SER A 73 -6.44 -2.33 21.03
CA SER A 73 -6.81 -3.72 21.44
C SER A 73 -5.64 -4.52 22.00
N LYS A 74 -4.40 -4.16 21.66
CA LYS A 74 -3.20 -4.88 22.12
C LYS A 74 -2.82 -4.52 23.57
N ASN A 75 -3.46 -3.51 24.18
CA ASN A 75 -3.20 -3.08 25.56
C ASN A 75 -1.70 -2.88 25.87
N PHE A 76 -0.99 -2.20 24.98
CA PHE A 76 0.39 -1.82 25.22
C PHE A 76 0.51 -0.89 26.43
N GLY A 77 1.63 -0.91 27.14
CA GLY A 77 1.94 0.12 28.12
C GLY A 77 1.95 1.51 27.49
N THR A 78 1.68 2.55 28.28
CA THR A 78 1.48 3.93 27.82
C THR A 78 2.58 4.42 26.88
N ASP A 79 3.84 4.12 27.19
CA ASP A 79 4.98 4.59 26.41
C ASP A 79 5.03 3.95 25.00
N LEU A 80 4.77 2.64 24.89
CA LEU A 80 4.71 1.93 23.62
C LEU A 80 3.49 2.36 22.80
N GLN A 81 2.35 2.56 23.45
CA GLN A 81 1.16 3.05 22.77
C GLN A 81 1.41 4.42 22.16
N GLN A 82 1.95 5.37 22.92
CA GLN A 82 2.31 6.70 22.43
C GLN A 82 3.34 6.64 21.29
N LYS A 83 4.34 5.74 21.38
CA LYS A 83 5.31 5.53 20.30
C LYS A 83 4.64 5.05 19.02
N TYR A 84 3.75 4.08 19.10
CA TYR A 84 3.03 3.55 17.93
C TYR A 84 2.04 4.57 17.36
N GLU A 85 1.30 5.27 18.20
CA GLU A 85 0.41 6.35 17.77
C GLU A 85 1.18 7.48 17.10
N GLY A 86 2.26 7.96 17.69
CA GLY A 86 3.08 9.02 17.12
C GLY A 86 3.79 8.62 15.82
N SER A 87 4.15 7.36 15.66
CA SER A 87 4.90 6.90 14.48
C SER A 87 3.98 6.38 13.36
N LEU A 88 3.13 5.38 13.64
CA LEU A 88 2.34 4.71 12.60
C LEU A 88 1.11 5.53 12.20
N ILE A 89 0.37 6.04 13.19
CA ILE A 89 -0.87 6.79 12.93
C ILE A 89 -0.54 8.07 12.18
N SER A 90 0.48 8.82 12.62
CA SER A 90 0.86 10.07 11.96
C SER A 90 1.28 9.87 10.49
N ARG A 91 1.99 8.77 10.19
CA ARG A 91 2.39 8.45 8.82
C ARG A 91 1.20 8.12 7.94
N LEU A 92 0.31 7.27 8.43
CA LEU A 92 -0.88 6.88 7.67
C LEU A 92 -1.85 8.05 7.51
N ASP A 93 -2.01 8.89 8.55
CA ASP A 93 -2.82 10.11 8.52
C ASP A 93 -2.33 11.09 7.45
N ASN A 94 -0.99 11.25 7.34
CA ASN A 94 -0.39 12.09 6.30
C ASN A 94 -0.75 11.63 4.87
N LEU A 95 -1.00 10.34 4.65
CA LEU A 95 -1.45 9.81 3.36
C LEU A 95 -2.94 10.04 3.08
N THR A 96 -3.71 10.44 4.09
CA THR A 96 -5.16 10.66 3.97
C THR A 96 -5.53 12.13 3.80
N THR A 97 -4.58 13.05 3.98
CA THR A 97 -4.83 14.49 4.03
C THR A 97 -4.21 15.25 2.86
N GLY A 98 -4.73 16.44 2.57
CA GLY A 98 -4.20 17.36 1.58
C GLY A 98 -4.18 16.80 0.15
N ALA A 99 -3.13 17.14 -0.60
CA ALA A 99 -2.95 16.68 -1.99
C ALA A 99 -2.75 15.15 -2.04
N LYS A 100 -1.98 14.59 -1.11
CA LYS A 100 -1.76 13.15 -1.00
C LYS A 100 -3.07 12.40 -0.77
N GLY A 101 -3.91 12.89 0.14
CA GLY A 101 -5.21 12.29 0.41
C GLY A 101 -6.11 12.28 -0.83
N ARG A 102 -6.09 13.32 -1.65
CA ARG A 102 -6.84 13.31 -2.91
C ARG A 102 -6.35 12.28 -3.91
N MET A 103 -5.06 11.96 -3.90
CA MET A 103 -4.44 10.98 -4.80
C MET A 103 -4.57 9.54 -4.29
N LEU A 104 -4.36 9.34 -3.00
CA LEU A 104 -4.17 8.02 -2.41
C LEU A 104 -5.41 7.53 -1.63
N ASN A 105 -6.14 8.44 -0.98
CA ASN A 105 -7.30 8.11 -0.17
C ASN A 105 -8.59 8.20 -1.00
N THR A 106 -8.66 7.45 -2.08
CA THR A 106 -9.77 7.45 -3.04
C THR A 106 -10.20 6.04 -3.41
N ARG A 107 -11.48 5.85 -3.71
CA ARG A 107 -12.01 4.60 -4.26
C ARG A 107 -11.81 4.51 -5.77
N ASN A 108 -11.65 5.64 -6.43
CA ASN A 108 -11.43 5.70 -7.87
C ASN A 108 -9.95 5.48 -8.16
N SER A 109 -9.62 4.30 -8.63
CA SER A 109 -8.25 3.96 -9.03
C SER A 109 -8.03 4.26 -10.52
N ILE A 110 -6.79 4.54 -10.88
CA ILE A 110 -6.37 4.58 -12.28
C ILE A 110 -6.62 3.20 -12.91
N ASP A 111 -7.20 3.17 -14.10
CA ASP A 111 -7.33 1.93 -14.87
C ASP A 111 -5.98 1.56 -15.47
N ILE A 112 -5.30 0.64 -14.79
CA ILE A 112 -4.00 0.14 -15.23
C ILE A 112 -4.11 -0.63 -16.55
N ASN A 113 -5.21 -1.34 -16.81
CA ASN A 113 -5.37 -2.07 -18.07
C ASN A 113 -5.46 -1.11 -19.26
N GLU A 114 -6.16 0.01 -19.11
CA GLU A 114 -6.20 1.06 -20.13
C GLU A 114 -4.80 1.67 -20.37
N MET A 115 -4.01 1.84 -19.29
CA MET A 115 -2.64 2.33 -19.39
C MET A 115 -1.71 1.36 -20.14
N LEU A 116 -1.88 0.05 -19.96
CA LEU A 116 -1.07 -0.96 -20.65
C LEU A 116 -1.25 -0.95 -22.17
N ASP A 117 -2.35 -0.42 -22.68
CA ASP A 117 -2.64 -0.31 -24.10
C ASP A 117 -2.10 0.98 -24.74
N LYS A 118 -1.48 1.84 -23.93
CA LYS A 118 -0.99 3.17 -24.35
C LYS A 118 0.50 3.33 -24.06
N LYS A 119 1.11 4.30 -24.73
CA LYS A 119 2.42 4.82 -24.35
C LYS A 119 2.17 5.87 -23.26
N VAL A 120 2.56 5.57 -22.04
CA VAL A 120 2.30 6.42 -20.87
C VAL A 120 3.62 6.80 -20.21
N VAL A 121 3.73 8.06 -19.84
CA VAL A 121 4.78 8.56 -18.94
C VAL A 121 4.11 9.01 -17.66
N ILE A 122 4.61 8.54 -16.53
CA ILE A 122 4.14 8.94 -15.22
C ILE A 122 5.24 9.78 -14.58
N GLU A 123 4.97 11.06 -14.40
CA GLU A 123 5.89 12.00 -13.77
C GLU A 123 5.55 12.14 -12.28
N LEU A 124 6.56 11.96 -11.42
CA LEU A 124 6.43 12.08 -9.96
C LEU A 124 7.21 13.29 -9.43
N GLU A 125 7.56 14.22 -10.31
CA GLU A 125 8.39 15.39 -9.96
C GLU A 125 7.72 16.27 -8.90
N ASP A 126 6.41 16.46 -8.99
CA ASP A 126 5.64 17.30 -8.06
C ASP A 126 5.55 16.76 -6.64
N LEU A 127 5.86 15.48 -6.43
CA LEU A 127 5.99 14.91 -5.09
C LEU A 127 7.34 15.34 -4.51
N ARG A 128 7.31 16.24 -3.55
CA ARG A 128 8.55 16.82 -2.96
C ARG A 128 9.25 15.88 -1.99
N ASP A 129 8.49 15.02 -1.32
CA ASP A 129 8.98 14.09 -0.32
C ASP A 129 9.47 12.79 -0.97
N GLU A 130 10.69 12.36 -0.68
CA GLU A 130 11.28 11.17 -1.27
C GLU A 130 10.59 9.88 -0.82
N GLN A 131 10.06 9.83 0.41
CA GLN A 131 9.31 8.67 0.89
C GLN A 131 7.97 8.56 0.14
N ASP A 132 7.32 9.69 -0.13
CA ASP A 132 6.10 9.71 -0.93
C ASP A 132 6.34 9.25 -2.37
N LYS A 133 7.45 9.69 -2.98
CA LYS A 133 7.85 9.20 -4.32
C LYS A 133 8.06 7.69 -4.32
N CYS A 134 8.84 7.19 -3.35
CA CYS A 134 9.08 5.75 -3.22
C CYS A 134 7.77 4.97 -3.00
N LEU A 135 6.87 5.47 -2.17
CA LEU A 135 5.55 4.87 -1.95
C LEU A 135 4.74 4.80 -3.24
N MET A 136 4.62 5.93 -3.96
CA MET A 136 3.89 5.98 -5.23
C MET A 136 4.51 5.06 -6.28
N MET A 137 5.82 5.09 -6.43
CA MET A 137 6.53 4.19 -7.36
C MET A 137 6.26 2.73 -7.00
N GLY A 138 6.38 2.34 -5.73
CA GLY A 138 6.13 0.98 -5.27
C GLY A 138 4.69 0.52 -5.55
N LEU A 139 3.70 1.36 -5.25
CA LEU A 139 2.29 1.07 -5.52
C LEU A 139 2.00 0.94 -7.02
N LEU A 140 2.52 1.85 -7.84
CA LEU A 140 2.33 1.83 -9.30
C LEU A 140 2.99 0.62 -9.94
N ILE A 141 4.25 0.35 -9.61
CA ILE A 141 5.00 -0.80 -10.15
C ILE A 141 4.29 -2.10 -9.79
N GLY A 142 3.89 -2.24 -8.53
CA GLY A 142 3.18 -3.43 -8.09
C GLY A 142 1.87 -3.65 -8.85
N ARG A 143 1.08 -2.57 -9.04
CA ARG A 143 -0.17 -2.62 -9.80
C ARG A 143 0.06 -2.96 -11.28
N VAL A 144 1.07 -2.35 -11.91
CA VAL A 144 1.46 -2.64 -13.30
C VAL A 144 1.93 -4.08 -13.42
N ALA A 145 2.81 -4.56 -12.54
CA ALA A 145 3.31 -5.93 -12.56
C ALA A 145 2.18 -6.96 -12.43
N GLU A 146 1.21 -6.72 -11.54
CA GLU A 146 0.03 -7.58 -11.36
C GLU A 146 -0.83 -7.60 -12.63
N ALA A 147 -1.14 -6.44 -13.21
CA ALA A 147 -1.94 -6.33 -14.43
C ALA A 147 -1.25 -6.98 -15.64
N VAL A 148 0.05 -6.78 -15.81
CA VAL A 148 0.86 -7.44 -16.85
C VAL A 148 0.81 -8.96 -16.67
N LYS A 149 1.01 -9.47 -15.45
CA LYS A 149 0.93 -10.89 -15.12
C LYS A 149 -0.45 -11.49 -15.47
N GLN A 150 -1.52 -10.77 -15.14
CA GLN A 150 -2.89 -11.22 -15.44
C GLN A 150 -3.15 -11.22 -16.96
N ARG A 151 -2.67 -10.21 -17.67
CA ARG A 151 -2.80 -10.13 -19.12
C ARG A 151 -2.01 -11.23 -19.83
N HIS A 152 -0.76 -11.45 -19.41
CA HIS A 152 0.08 -12.50 -19.96
C HIS A 152 -0.47 -13.91 -19.74
N LYS A 153 -1.20 -14.16 -18.65
CA LYS A 153 -1.91 -15.42 -18.43
C LYS A 153 -3.01 -15.68 -19.48
N LYS A 154 -3.65 -14.61 -19.96
CA LYS A 154 -4.74 -14.69 -20.98
C LYS A 154 -4.20 -14.68 -22.40
N ASP A 155 -3.10 -13.96 -22.63
CA ASP A 155 -2.44 -13.82 -23.92
C ASP A 155 -0.92 -13.89 -23.73
N HIS A 156 -0.36 -15.05 -24.03
CA HIS A 156 1.09 -15.29 -23.92
C HIS A 156 1.95 -14.48 -24.92
N SER A 157 1.32 -13.90 -25.94
CA SER A 157 2.00 -13.02 -26.91
C SER A 157 2.11 -11.58 -26.41
N PHE A 158 1.38 -11.22 -25.38
CA PHE A 158 1.41 -9.87 -24.82
C PHE A 158 2.80 -9.53 -24.27
N GLN A 159 3.32 -8.39 -24.72
CA GLN A 159 4.61 -7.87 -24.28
C GLN A 159 4.43 -6.48 -23.69
N HIS A 160 5.10 -6.22 -22.58
CA HIS A 160 5.10 -4.93 -21.92
C HIS A 160 6.51 -4.55 -21.50
N LEU A 161 6.85 -3.28 -21.70
CA LEU A 161 8.10 -2.69 -21.24
C LEU A 161 7.79 -1.55 -20.26
N THR A 162 8.31 -1.66 -19.05
CA THR A 162 8.31 -0.57 -18.05
C THR A 162 9.74 -0.07 -17.90
N LEU A 163 9.95 1.22 -18.15
CA LEU A 163 11.21 1.91 -17.85
C LEU A 163 11.07 2.64 -16.52
N LEU A 164 12.00 2.41 -15.63
CA LEU A 164 12.06 3.05 -14.32
C LEU A 164 13.31 3.92 -14.23
N GLU A 165 13.10 5.22 -14.17
CA GLU A 165 14.17 6.15 -13.83
C GLU A 165 14.34 6.18 -12.30
N GLU A 166 15.57 6.46 -11.84
CA GLU A 166 15.89 6.54 -10.41
C GLU A 166 15.56 5.26 -9.60
N ALA A 167 15.56 4.09 -10.24
CA ALA A 167 15.19 2.81 -9.63
C ALA A 167 15.98 2.50 -8.33
N HIS A 168 17.18 3.06 -8.17
CA HIS A 168 17.99 2.92 -6.96
C HIS A 168 17.26 3.42 -5.69
N ARG A 169 16.33 4.36 -5.81
CA ARG A 169 15.53 4.87 -4.69
C ARG A 169 14.61 3.81 -4.09
N LEU A 170 14.10 2.90 -4.93
CA LEU A 170 13.28 1.76 -4.49
C LEU A 170 14.13 0.63 -3.92
N LEU A 171 15.38 0.52 -4.38
CA LEU A 171 16.27 -0.58 -4.03
C LEU A 171 17.20 -0.25 -2.86
N SER A 172 17.22 1.01 -2.43
CA SER A 172 18.00 1.41 -1.25
C SER A 172 17.42 0.75 0.00
N LYS A 173 18.29 0.10 0.78
CA LYS A 173 17.88 -0.43 2.09
C LYS A 173 17.34 0.71 2.95
N PRO A 174 16.25 0.50 3.72
CA PRO A 174 15.81 1.48 4.70
C PRO A 174 17.00 1.82 5.62
N GLN A 175 17.35 3.10 5.69
CA GLN A 175 18.33 3.55 6.66
C GLN A 175 17.68 3.50 8.05
N GLY A 176 17.95 2.44 8.81
CA GLY A 176 17.36 2.27 10.14
C GLY A 176 17.58 0.88 10.69
N GLY A 177 18.82 0.46 10.76
CA GLY A 177 19.26 -0.68 11.54
C GLY A 177 20.71 -0.41 11.91
N GLU A 178 20.96 0.06 13.12
CA GLU A 178 22.30 0.05 13.67
C GLU A 178 22.85 -1.35 13.60
N ASP A 179 23.90 -1.49 12.85
CA ASP A 179 24.78 -2.66 12.83
C ASP A 179 25.44 -2.76 14.22
N SER A 180 24.74 -3.38 15.18
CA SER A 180 25.32 -3.74 16.47
C SER A 180 26.08 -5.05 16.31
N SER A 181 27.18 -4.99 15.59
CA SER A 181 28.18 -6.03 15.61
C SER A 181 29.54 -5.38 15.89
N LYS A 182 29.80 -5.18 17.19
CA LYS A 182 31.16 -5.26 17.77
C LYS A 182 31.09 -6.05 19.06
#